data_5ba7318051e5140b61755dab8b02ed5a
#
_entry.id   5ba7318051e5140b61755dab8b02ed5a
#
_cell.length_a   1.000
_cell.length_b   1.000
_cell.length_c   1.000
_cell.angle_alpha   90.00
_cell.angle_beta   90.00
_cell.angle_gamma   90.00
#
_symmetry.space_group_name_H-M   'P 1'
#
loop_
_entity.id
_entity.type
_entity.pdbx_description
1 polymer ?
#
loop_
_entity_poly.entity_id
_entity_poly.type
_entity_poly.pdbx_seq_one_letter_code
_entity_poly.pdbx_strand_id
1 'polypeptide(L)'
;NYTIQISYAGYSLISESINLNTNLKNNYSLANDENKLEEVVVTGESKYVNQEIGKINLSISTIKKMPVVLGEVDVIKSMLLLPGVTSAGEGASGFNVRGGGADQNLILMDEATIYNSSHVFGFFSIFNPDAVKDIKLYKGGIPAKYGGRASSVLDIYQKDGNSNDLHVNGGIGLI
;
A
#
# COMPACT_ATOMS: atom_id res chain seq x y z
N ASN A 1 26.71 -11.82 43.07
CA ASN A 1 26.10 -12.63 42.02
C ASN A 1 25.61 -11.72 40.89
N TYR A 2 25.95 -12.04 39.67
CA TYR A 2 25.52 -11.33 38.46
C TYR A 2 24.79 -12.32 37.55
N THR A 3 23.78 -11.85 36.83
CA THR A 3 23.13 -12.65 35.79
C THR A 3 23.55 -12.14 34.44
N ILE A 4 24.13 -13.01 33.62
CA ILE A 4 24.45 -12.71 32.22
C ILE A 4 23.29 -13.24 31.37
N GLN A 5 22.79 -12.40 30.48
CA GLN A 5 21.84 -12.79 29.44
C GLN A 5 22.49 -12.55 28.09
N ILE A 6 22.51 -13.61 27.27
CA ILE A 6 23.07 -13.57 25.91
C ILE A 6 21.93 -13.86 24.94
N SER A 7 21.65 -12.89 24.07
CA SER A 7 20.62 -13.02 23.04
C SER A 7 21.17 -12.64 21.68
N TYR A 8 20.75 -13.38 20.67
CA TYR A 8 21.03 -13.07 19.28
C TYR A 8 19.80 -13.45 18.44
N ALA A 9 19.49 -12.68 17.42
CA ALA A 9 18.30 -12.93 16.59
C ALA A 9 18.40 -14.31 15.92
N GLY A 10 17.36 -15.15 16.11
CA GLY A 10 17.32 -16.53 15.60
C GLY A 10 17.98 -17.58 16.50
N TYR A 11 18.41 -17.22 17.71
CA TYR A 11 19.03 -18.14 18.67
C TYR A 11 18.31 -18.10 20.02
N SER A 12 18.35 -19.23 20.73
CA SER A 12 17.75 -19.35 22.06
C SER A 12 18.49 -18.48 23.07
N LEU A 13 17.72 -17.80 23.92
CA LEU A 13 18.26 -17.00 25.03
C LEU A 13 19.00 -17.86 26.03
N ILE A 14 20.26 -17.52 26.32
CA ILE A 14 21.02 -18.11 27.44
C ILE A 14 20.97 -17.12 28.60
N SER A 15 20.57 -17.62 29.78
CA SER A 15 20.59 -16.86 31.04
C SER A 15 21.35 -17.67 32.06
N GLU A 16 22.48 -17.15 32.57
CA GLU A 16 23.33 -17.79 33.55
C GLU A 16 23.67 -16.85 34.71
N SER A 17 23.61 -17.36 35.93
CA SER A 17 24.02 -16.60 37.11
C SER A 17 25.48 -16.92 37.43
N ILE A 18 26.34 -15.93 37.46
CA ILE A 18 27.74 -16.05 37.74
C ILE A 18 28.17 -15.31 39.00
N ASN A 19 29.20 -15.80 39.66
CA ASN A 19 29.81 -15.16 40.81
C ASN A 19 31.20 -14.67 40.41
N LEU A 20 31.34 -13.35 40.27
CA LEU A 20 32.58 -12.70 39.83
C LEU A 20 33.50 -12.42 41.00
N ASN A 21 34.19 -13.48 41.49
CA ASN A 21 35.24 -13.35 42.50
C ASN A 21 36.66 -13.34 41.90
N THR A 22 36.78 -13.72 40.62
CA THR A 22 38.02 -13.75 39.83
C THR A 22 37.71 -13.43 38.37
N ASN A 23 38.77 -13.20 37.57
CA ASN A 23 38.61 -13.03 36.13
C ASN A 23 38.08 -14.34 35.53
N LEU A 24 36.87 -14.28 34.96
CA LEU A 24 36.17 -15.41 34.33
C LEU A 24 36.19 -15.23 32.81
N LYS A 25 36.55 -16.28 32.08
CA LYS A 25 36.42 -16.35 30.62
C LYS A 25 35.58 -17.54 30.26
N ASN A 26 34.35 -17.30 29.79
CA ASN A 26 33.46 -18.35 29.33
C ASN A 26 33.18 -18.20 27.83
N ASN A 27 33.04 -19.33 27.16
CA ASN A 27 32.60 -19.39 25.78
C ASN A 27 31.17 -19.93 25.78
N TYR A 28 30.27 -19.22 25.07
CA TYR A 28 28.88 -19.63 24.94
C TYR A 28 28.59 -20.05 23.51
N SER A 29 27.96 -21.20 23.35
CA SER A 29 27.45 -21.68 22.08
C SER A 29 25.95 -21.46 22.04
N LEU A 30 25.50 -20.60 21.15
CA LEU A 30 24.07 -20.35 20.97
C LEU A 30 23.48 -21.44 20.09
N ALA A 31 22.40 -22.07 20.56
CA ALA A 31 21.62 -23.01 19.77
C ALA A 31 20.61 -22.26 18.89
N ASN A 32 20.49 -22.69 17.64
CA ASN A 32 19.45 -22.18 16.75
C ASN A 32 18.07 -22.40 17.36
N ASP A 33 17.26 -21.37 17.43
CA ASP A 33 15.87 -21.46 17.88
C ASP A 33 14.96 -21.79 16.69
N GLU A 34 15.00 -23.04 16.24
CA GLU A 34 14.20 -23.52 15.10
C GLU A 34 12.69 -23.48 15.35
N ASN A 35 12.26 -23.26 16.59
CA ASN A 35 10.86 -23.29 16.99
C ASN A 35 10.24 -21.93 17.33
N LYS A 36 11.01 -20.85 17.20
CA LYS A 36 10.49 -19.49 17.23
C LYS A 36 10.59 -18.84 15.85
N LEU A 37 9.97 -19.42 14.87
CA LEU A 37 9.01 -18.59 14.17
C LEU A 37 8.08 -18.12 15.28
N GLU A 38 8.24 -16.88 15.75
CA GLU A 38 7.11 -16.19 16.31
C GLU A 38 6.02 -16.51 15.30
N GLU A 39 5.11 -17.37 15.72
CA GLU A 39 3.80 -17.41 15.11
C GLU A 39 3.48 -15.94 14.99
N VAL A 40 3.61 -15.42 13.78
CA VAL A 40 2.93 -14.21 13.40
C VAL A 40 1.51 -14.64 13.64
N VAL A 41 1.07 -14.45 14.88
CA VAL A 41 -0.32 -14.35 15.23
C VAL A 41 -0.69 -13.13 14.42
N VAL A 42 -0.96 -13.39 13.14
CA VAL A 42 -1.91 -12.63 12.39
C VAL A 42 -3.14 -12.82 13.27
N THR A 43 -3.21 -12.00 14.32
CA THR A 43 -4.47 -11.67 14.95
C THR A 43 -5.24 -11.28 13.73
N GLY A 44 -5.99 -12.26 13.19
CA GLY A 44 -6.92 -12.01 12.14
C GLY A 44 -7.80 -10.95 12.74
N GLU A 45 -7.43 -9.69 12.50
CA GLU A 45 -8.44 -8.65 12.48
C GLU A 45 -9.48 -9.29 11.63
N SER A 46 -10.54 -9.70 12.31
CA SER A 46 -11.61 -10.51 11.77
C SER A 46 -11.82 -10.03 10.34
N LYS A 47 -11.42 -10.83 9.35
CA LYS A 47 -11.58 -10.56 7.92
C LYS A 47 -13.02 -10.20 7.59
N TYR A 48 -13.90 -10.37 8.56
CA TYR A 48 -15.34 -10.16 8.52
C TYR A 48 -15.80 -8.83 9.15
N VAL A 49 -14.97 -8.14 9.97
CA VAL A 49 -15.43 -6.93 10.68
C VAL A 49 -15.12 -5.64 9.91
N ASN A 50 -14.24 -5.66 8.90
CA ASN A 50 -13.85 -4.48 8.14
C ASN A 50 -13.92 -4.61 6.62
N GLN A 51 -14.66 -5.56 6.08
CA GLN A 51 -15.02 -5.48 4.67
C GLN A 51 -16.16 -4.47 4.50
N GLU A 52 -15.77 -3.21 4.40
CA GLU A 52 -16.68 -2.18 3.89
C GLU A 52 -17.17 -2.65 2.53
N ILE A 53 -18.46 -2.96 2.48
CA ILE A 53 -19.10 -3.51 1.26
C ILE A 53 -18.85 -2.54 0.10
N GLY A 54 -18.17 -3.03 -0.95
CA GLY A 54 -17.87 -2.22 -2.13
C GLY A 54 -16.55 -1.46 -2.11
N LYS A 55 -15.73 -1.59 -1.06
CA LYS A 55 -14.37 -1.05 -1.01
C LYS A 55 -13.38 -2.03 -1.65
N ILE A 56 -12.51 -1.51 -2.48
CA ILE A 56 -11.36 -2.23 -3.05
C ILE A 56 -10.09 -1.47 -2.68
N ASN A 57 -9.15 -2.17 -2.08
CA ASN A 57 -7.81 -1.66 -1.84
C ASN A 57 -6.88 -2.16 -2.94
N LEU A 58 -6.16 -1.26 -3.59
CA LEU A 58 -5.20 -1.57 -4.65
C LEU A 58 -3.81 -1.14 -4.21
N SER A 59 -2.92 -2.10 -4.03
CA SER A 59 -1.53 -1.79 -3.78
C SER A 59 -0.83 -1.38 -5.08
N ILE A 60 0.12 -0.49 -4.99
CA ILE A 60 0.94 -0.07 -6.15
C ILE A 60 1.70 -1.25 -6.76
N SER A 61 2.11 -2.23 -5.95
CA SER A 61 2.75 -3.45 -6.45
C SER A 61 1.84 -4.26 -7.38
N THR A 62 0.54 -4.23 -7.14
CA THR A 62 -0.46 -4.87 -8.02
C THR A 62 -0.63 -4.06 -9.30
N ILE A 63 -0.74 -2.74 -9.19
CA ILE A 63 -0.90 -1.84 -10.35
C ILE A 63 0.30 -1.93 -11.29
N LYS A 64 1.53 -1.96 -10.76
CA LYS A 64 2.76 -2.10 -11.56
C LYS A 64 2.89 -3.43 -12.30
N LYS A 65 2.12 -4.46 -11.91
CA LYS A 65 2.06 -5.76 -12.62
C LYS A 65 0.99 -5.80 -13.70
N MET A 66 0.12 -4.81 -13.77
CA MET A 66 -0.95 -4.75 -14.77
C MET A 66 -0.38 -4.37 -16.15
N PRO A 67 -1.06 -4.77 -17.22
CA PRO A 67 -0.66 -4.38 -18.57
C PRO A 67 -0.56 -2.86 -18.71
N VAL A 68 0.54 -2.40 -19.27
CA VAL A 68 0.80 -0.97 -19.48
C VAL A 68 0.36 -0.53 -20.87
N VAL A 69 -0.14 0.69 -20.98
CA VAL A 69 -0.47 1.31 -22.27
C VAL A 69 0.61 2.34 -22.57
N LEU A 70 1.21 2.24 -23.75
CA LEU A 70 2.33 3.10 -24.19
C LEU A 70 3.57 3.04 -23.26
N GLY A 71 3.77 1.91 -22.57
CA GLY A 71 4.94 1.71 -21.71
C GLY A 71 4.85 2.36 -20.31
N GLU A 72 3.78 3.10 -20.03
CA GLU A 72 3.59 3.72 -18.71
C GLU A 72 2.45 3.07 -17.93
N VAL A 73 2.69 2.89 -16.63
CA VAL A 73 1.68 2.44 -15.68
C VAL A 73 0.78 3.62 -15.33
N ASP A 74 -0.51 3.48 -15.56
CA ASP A 74 -1.49 4.52 -15.28
C ASP A 74 -2.49 4.06 -14.21
N VAL A 75 -2.62 4.85 -13.14
CA VAL A 75 -3.51 4.54 -12.01
C VAL A 75 -4.97 4.47 -12.46
N ILE A 76 -5.45 5.44 -13.25
CA ILE A 76 -6.84 5.47 -13.70
C ILE A 76 -7.12 4.32 -14.68
N LYS A 77 -6.22 4.06 -15.61
CA LYS A 77 -6.38 2.93 -16.55
C LYS A 77 -6.38 1.58 -15.83
N SER A 78 -5.60 1.45 -14.77
CA SER A 78 -5.62 0.25 -13.92
C SER A 78 -6.98 0.04 -13.25
N MET A 79 -7.72 1.11 -12.93
CA MET A 79 -9.08 0.98 -12.40
C MET A 79 -10.06 0.35 -13.40
N LEU A 80 -9.86 0.56 -14.71
CA LEU A 80 -10.73 -0.01 -15.74
C LEU A 80 -10.70 -1.53 -15.81
N LEU A 81 -9.69 -2.16 -15.22
CA LEU A 81 -9.60 -3.62 -15.11
C LEU A 81 -10.43 -4.19 -13.95
N LEU A 82 -11.00 -3.31 -13.11
CA LEU A 82 -11.81 -3.75 -11.99
C LEU A 82 -13.25 -4.03 -12.42
N PRO A 83 -13.90 -5.07 -11.88
CA PRO A 83 -15.29 -5.37 -12.20
C PRO A 83 -16.21 -4.21 -11.82
N GLY A 84 -17.07 -3.81 -12.76
CA GLY A 84 -18.03 -2.72 -12.58
C GLY A 84 -17.42 -1.31 -12.74
N VAL A 85 -16.22 -1.21 -13.29
CA VAL A 85 -15.60 0.04 -13.71
C VAL A 85 -15.46 0.01 -15.23
N THR A 86 -15.86 1.07 -15.90
CA THR A 86 -15.79 1.20 -17.36
C THR A 86 -15.19 2.55 -17.74
N SER A 87 -14.63 2.65 -18.95
CA SER A 87 -14.14 3.91 -19.48
C SER A 87 -15.28 4.92 -19.67
N ALA A 88 -15.02 6.19 -19.47
CA ALA A 88 -15.97 7.26 -19.76
C ALA A 88 -16.14 7.51 -21.27
N GLY A 89 -15.36 6.86 -22.12
CA GLY A 89 -15.38 6.96 -23.57
C GLY A 89 -13.98 6.87 -24.17
N GLU A 90 -13.89 6.72 -25.49
CA GLU A 90 -12.62 6.75 -26.21
C GLU A 90 -12.00 8.16 -26.12
N GLY A 91 -10.77 8.25 -25.68
CA GLY A 91 -10.07 9.51 -25.48
C GLY A 91 -10.53 10.31 -24.25
N ALA A 92 -11.47 9.79 -23.48
CA ALA A 92 -11.87 10.40 -22.21
C ALA A 92 -10.99 9.88 -21.05
N SER A 93 -10.62 10.80 -20.21
CA SER A 93 -9.74 10.52 -19.04
C SER A 93 -10.46 10.05 -17.79
N GLY A 94 -11.75 9.87 -17.87
CA GLY A 94 -12.59 9.47 -16.75
C GLY A 94 -12.90 7.99 -16.72
N PHE A 95 -13.53 7.57 -15.64
CA PHE A 95 -14.08 6.23 -15.48
C PHE A 95 -15.49 6.33 -14.92
N ASN A 96 -16.30 5.34 -15.27
CA ASN A 96 -17.65 5.19 -14.76
C ASN A 96 -17.70 4.00 -13.80
N VAL A 97 -18.43 4.12 -12.71
CA VAL A 97 -18.58 3.04 -11.73
C VAL A 97 -20.04 2.65 -11.62
N ARG A 98 -20.34 1.37 -11.85
CA ARG A 98 -21.68 0.79 -11.75
C ARG A 98 -22.75 1.59 -12.51
N GLY A 99 -22.40 2.14 -13.68
CA GLY A 99 -23.30 2.91 -14.52
C GLY A 99 -23.45 4.38 -14.14
N GLY A 100 -22.77 4.85 -13.09
CA GLY A 100 -22.71 6.29 -12.79
C GLY A 100 -21.79 7.03 -13.75
N GLY A 101 -22.04 8.30 -14.00
CA GLY A 101 -21.22 9.14 -14.87
C GLY A 101 -19.85 9.49 -14.27
N ALA A 102 -18.90 9.84 -15.12
CA ALA A 102 -17.53 10.19 -14.69
C ALA A 102 -17.52 11.41 -13.74
N ASP A 103 -18.43 12.34 -13.92
CA ASP A 103 -18.64 13.52 -13.07
C ASP A 103 -19.20 13.18 -11.68
N GLN A 104 -19.74 11.98 -11.50
CA GLN A 104 -20.30 11.50 -10.24
C GLN A 104 -19.28 10.78 -9.36
N ASN A 105 -18.03 10.68 -9.78
CA ASN A 105 -16.94 10.12 -8.98
C ASN A 105 -16.22 11.22 -8.20
N LEU A 106 -15.96 10.96 -6.92
CA LEU A 106 -15.08 11.80 -6.11
C LEU A 106 -13.67 11.25 -6.19
N ILE A 107 -12.73 12.06 -6.66
CA ILE A 107 -11.33 11.69 -6.69
C ILE A 107 -10.59 12.54 -5.68
N LEU A 108 -9.90 11.89 -4.75
CA LEU A 108 -9.11 12.53 -3.70
C LEU A 108 -7.66 12.12 -3.81
N MET A 109 -6.77 13.05 -3.53
CA MET A 109 -5.34 12.80 -3.33
C MET A 109 -4.92 13.46 -2.02
N ASP A 110 -4.56 12.65 -1.03
CA ASP A 110 -4.29 13.09 0.34
C ASP A 110 -5.40 14.01 0.88
N GLU A 111 -6.66 13.56 0.76
CA GLU A 111 -7.89 14.27 1.16
C GLU A 111 -8.24 15.50 0.31
N ALA A 112 -7.37 15.97 -0.59
CA ALA A 112 -7.66 17.07 -1.50
C ALA A 112 -8.47 16.60 -2.72
N THR A 113 -9.54 17.33 -3.07
CA THR A 113 -10.37 16.99 -4.22
C THR A 113 -9.67 17.31 -5.54
N ILE A 114 -9.58 16.30 -6.40
CA ILE A 114 -9.04 16.42 -7.76
C ILE A 114 -10.20 16.54 -8.75
N TYR A 115 -10.31 17.68 -9.40
CA TYR A 115 -11.37 17.96 -10.40
C TYR A 115 -11.02 17.46 -11.79
N ASN A 116 -9.73 17.46 -12.15
CA ASN A 116 -9.24 16.93 -13.42
C ASN A 116 -8.16 15.92 -13.14
N SER A 117 -8.45 14.64 -13.39
CA SER A 117 -7.55 13.52 -13.11
C SER A 117 -6.59 13.20 -14.27
N SER A 118 -6.57 14.01 -15.33
CA SER A 118 -5.78 13.70 -16.52
C SER A 118 -5.10 14.92 -17.13
N HIS A 119 -4.12 14.64 -17.98
CA HIS A 119 -3.44 15.61 -18.79
C HIS A 119 -3.23 15.07 -20.22
N VAL A 120 -2.68 15.90 -21.12
CA VAL A 120 -2.42 15.53 -22.52
C VAL A 120 -3.67 14.93 -23.18
N PHE A 121 -4.72 15.72 -23.29
CA PHE A 121 -5.99 15.33 -23.93
C PHE A 121 -6.63 14.05 -23.38
N GLY A 122 -6.38 13.72 -22.12
CA GLY A 122 -6.95 12.55 -21.47
C GLY A 122 -6.17 11.24 -21.61
N PHE A 123 -5.02 11.26 -22.27
CA PHE A 123 -4.21 10.06 -22.49
C PHE A 123 -3.52 9.55 -21.24
N PHE A 124 -3.15 10.44 -20.31
CA PHE A 124 -2.44 10.09 -19.09
C PHE A 124 -3.14 10.65 -17.86
N SER A 125 -3.12 9.89 -16.78
CA SER A 125 -3.53 10.40 -15.48
C SER A 125 -2.44 11.31 -14.88
N ILE A 126 -2.86 12.20 -13.96
CA ILE A 126 -1.93 13.05 -13.23
C ILE A 126 -1.20 12.29 -12.10
N PHE A 127 -1.58 11.05 -11.84
CA PHE A 127 -1.09 10.27 -10.71
C PHE A 127 0.16 9.49 -11.10
N ASN A 128 1.30 9.92 -10.56
CA ASN A 128 2.56 9.18 -10.73
C ASN A 128 2.54 7.92 -9.84
N PRO A 129 2.58 6.70 -10.41
CA PRO A 129 2.56 5.46 -9.64
C PRO A 129 3.73 5.33 -8.65
N ASP A 130 4.85 5.98 -8.93
CA ASP A 130 6.01 5.94 -8.05
C ASP A 130 5.85 6.79 -6.80
N ALA A 131 5.01 7.83 -6.87
CA ALA A 131 4.67 8.68 -5.74
C ALA A 131 3.50 8.13 -4.89
N VAL A 132 2.68 7.24 -5.44
CA VAL A 132 1.51 6.70 -4.75
C VAL A 132 1.89 5.56 -3.80
N LYS A 133 1.27 5.54 -2.62
CA LYS A 133 1.43 4.53 -1.57
C LYS A 133 0.29 3.50 -1.60
N ASP A 134 -0.94 3.99 -1.59
CA ASP A 134 -2.15 3.17 -1.50
C ASP A 134 -3.32 3.82 -2.24
N ILE A 135 -4.21 3.00 -2.75
CA ILE A 135 -5.41 3.45 -3.48
C ILE A 135 -6.60 2.70 -2.95
N LYS A 136 -7.65 3.44 -2.59
CA LYS A 136 -8.93 2.91 -2.12
C LYS A 136 -10.03 3.33 -3.07
N LEU A 137 -10.72 2.37 -3.66
CA LEU A 137 -11.90 2.63 -4.47
C LEU A 137 -13.15 2.14 -3.74
N TYR A 138 -14.05 3.06 -3.44
CA TYR A 138 -15.37 2.79 -2.88
C TYR A 138 -16.39 2.80 -4.02
N LYS A 139 -16.90 1.63 -4.39
CA LYS A 139 -17.94 1.46 -5.43
C LYS A 139 -19.35 1.42 -4.88
N GLY A 140 -19.51 1.54 -3.58
CA GLY A 140 -20.77 1.51 -2.82
C GLY A 140 -20.44 1.41 -1.33
N GLY A 141 -21.42 1.63 -0.46
CA GLY A 141 -21.18 1.71 0.97
C GLY A 141 -20.20 2.84 1.32
N ILE A 142 -20.30 3.96 0.61
CA ILE A 142 -19.40 5.10 0.78
C ILE A 142 -19.54 5.64 2.20
N PRO A 143 -18.43 5.71 2.98
CA PRO A 143 -18.47 6.27 4.33
C PRO A 143 -19.00 7.71 4.35
N ALA A 144 -19.74 8.08 5.38
CA ALA A 144 -20.39 9.39 5.50
C ALA A 144 -19.42 10.59 5.48
N LYS A 145 -18.13 10.36 5.73
CA LYS A 145 -17.10 11.40 5.61
C LYS A 145 -16.85 11.87 4.18
N TYR A 146 -17.22 11.06 3.19
CA TYR A 146 -17.12 11.41 1.79
C TYR A 146 -18.48 11.89 1.27
N GLY A 147 -18.57 13.15 0.90
CA GLY A 147 -19.79 13.76 0.37
C GLY A 147 -19.61 14.31 -1.04
N GLY A 148 -20.70 14.80 -1.62
CA GLY A 148 -20.68 15.59 -2.85
C GLY A 148 -20.66 14.81 -4.17
N ARG A 149 -20.51 13.48 -4.15
CA ARG A 149 -20.55 12.61 -5.35
C ARG A 149 -21.36 11.35 -5.08
N ALA A 150 -22.05 10.85 -6.09
CA ALA A 150 -23.05 9.79 -5.91
C ALA A 150 -22.58 8.39 -6.34
N SER A 151 -21.61 8.29 -7.25
CA SER A 151 -21.24 7.01 -7.86
C SER A 151 -20.12 6.28 -7.10
N SER A 152 -18.99 6.92 -6.94
CA SER A 152 -17.83 6.31 -6.28
C SER A 152 -16.91 7.33 -5.63
N VAL A 153 -16.01 6.82 -4.78
CA VAL A 153 -14.89 7.59 -4.23
C VAL A 153 -13.60 6.86 -4.53
N LEU A 154 -12.69 7.54 -5.20
CA LEU A 154 -11.31 7.12 -5.41
C LEU A 154 -10.42 7.94 -4.49
N ASP A 155 -9.84 7.30 -3.49
CA ASP A 155 -9.03 7.93 -2.46
C ASP A 155 -7.58 7.44 -2.61
N ILE A 156 -6.69 8.36 -2.99
CA ILE A 156 -5.29 8.08 -3.35
C ILE A 156 -4.41 8.70 -2.27
N TYR A 157 -3.54 7.88 -1.70
CA TYR A 157 -2.56 8.31 -0.71
C TYR A 157 -1.15 8.30 -1.30
N GLN A 158 -0.44 9.40 -1.12
CA GLN A 158 0.96 9.51 -1.52
C GLN A 158 1.89 8.86 -0.50
N LYS A 159 3.10 8.56 -0.93
CA LYS A 159 4.16 8.07 -0.06
C LYS A 159 4.63 9.17 0.87
N ASP A 160 4.87 8.79 2.11
CA ASP A 160 5.53 9.67 3.06
C ASP A 160 7.00 9.90 2.66
N GLY A 161 7.52 11.07 2.95
CA GLY A 161 8.94 11.36 2.76
C GLY A 161 9.83 10.54 3.71
N ASN A 162 11.07 10.31 3.30
CA ASN A 162 12.09 9.68 4.12
C ASN A 162 13.20 10.69 4.43
N SER A 163 13.45 10.95 5.71
CA SER A 163 14.50 11.88 6.16
C SER A 163 15.86 11.19 6.35
N ASN A 164 15.93 9.87 6.32
CA ASN A 164 17.15 9.12 6.61
C ASN A 164 17.98 8.85 5.36
N ASP A 165 17.33 8.52 4.24
CA ASP A 165 17.99 8.11 3.01
C ASP A 165 17.40 8.83 1.78
N LEU A 166 18.27 9.17 0.83
CA LEU A 166 17.85 9.70 -0.46
C LEU A 166 17.43 8.55 -1.39
N HIS A 167 16.17 8.54 -1.78
CA HIS A 167 15.64 7.62 -2.79
C HIS A 167 15.27 8.39 -4.05
N VAL A 168 15.80 7.98 -5.19
CA VAL A 168 15.49 8.56 -6.50
C VAL A 168 15.07 7.43 -7.43
N ASN A 169 13.88 7.56 -8.00
CA ASN A 169 13.36 6.66 -9.02
C ASN A 169 12.98 7.47 -10.26
N GLY A 170 13.29 6.97 -11.42
CA GLY A 170 12.94 7.60 -12.67
C GLY A 170 13.08 6.63 -13.84
N GLY A 171 12.49 6.99 -14.99
CA GLY A 171 12.57 6.23 -16.22
C GLY A 171 12.76 7.16 -17.42
N ILE A 172 13.36 6.65 -18.46
CA ILE A 172 13.47 7.33 -19.76
C ILE A 172 12.81 6.40 -20.78
N GLY A 173 11.75 6.90 -21.43
CA GLY A 173 11.07 6.20 -22.52
C GLY A 173 11.46 6.79 -23.88
N LEU A 174 11.25 6.01 -24.95
CA LEU A 174 11.45 6.44 -26.33
C LEU A 174 10.19 7.02 -27.00
N ILE A 175 9.14 7.26 -26.20
CA ILE A 175 7.88 7.87 -26.66
C ILE A 175 7.70 9.19 -25.95
#